data_1cb7361f5e5be23e27539ae2c4a4a58d
#
_entry.id   1cb7361f5e5be23e27539ae2c4a4a58d
#
_cell.length_a   1.000
_cell.length_b   1.000
_cell.length_c   1.000
_cell.angle_alpha   90.00
_cell.angle_beta   90.00
_cell.angle_gamma   90.00
#
_symmetry.space_group_name_H-M   'P 1'
#
loop_
_entity.id
_entity.type
_entity.pdbx_description
1 polymer ?
#
loop_
_entity_poly.entity_id
_entity_poly.type
_entity_poly.pdbx_seq_one_letter_code
_entity_poly.pdbx_strand_id
1 'polypeptide(L)'
;ESHSLGAFPKPNKRAKQVRDIINRSNPFVILLSGTPTPESYSQMYHQVYGIPNNPFNKFKNFYAFSKVHIKVKQKFINSIYINDYTKGLKSIIDEMSPFKIIYSQKMAGFKTTIEEKILYVNLSSVCLSLIKKIKKDRVIEGKGEIVLADTGVKLMSKVHQLCSGTVKFESGKSMV
;
A
#
# COMPACT_ATOMS: atom_id res chain seq x y z
N GLU A 1 -3.76 -13.10 -5.86
CA GLU A 1 -3.68 -11.70 -5.38
C GLU A 1 -2.83 -10.83 -6.32
N SER A 2 -3.43 -10.50 -7.50
CA SER A 2 -2.74 -9.77 -8.56
C SER A 2 -2.31 -8.34 -8.15
N HIS A 3 -2.95 -7.73 -7.15
CA HIS A 3 -2.54 -6.42 -6.66
C HIS A 3 -1.09 -6.37 -6.19
N SER A 4 -0.50 -7.51 -5.81
CA SER A 4 0.92 -7.59 -5.44
C SER A 4 1.89 -7.27 -6.60
N LEU A 5 1.41 -7.23 -7.85
CA LEU A 5 2.15 -6.78 -9.02
C LEU A 5 2.12 -5.25 -9.18
N GLY A 6 1.17 -4.59 -8.51
CA GLY A 6 0.85 -3.18 -8.67
C GLY A 6 1.79 -2.24 -7.91
N ALA A 7 3.00 -2.07 -8.37
CA ALA A 7 3.90 -1.02 -7.87
C ALA A 7 3.94 0.19 -8.82
N PHE A 8 4.35 1.35 -8.32
CA PHE A 8 4.60 2.55 -9.12
C PHE A 8 5.66 3.44 -8.44
N PRO A 9 6.44 4.24 -9.17
CA PRO A 9 6.46 4.37 -10.63
C PRO A 9 7.17 3.22 -11.35
N LYS A 10 7.99 2.44 -10.66
CA LYS A 10 8.75 1.32 -11.22
C LYS A 10 8.08 -0.01 -10.89
N PRO A 11 8.13 -1.01 -11.79
CA PRO A 11 7.63 -2.34 -11.50
C PRO A 11 8.45 -3.00 -10.39
N ASN A 12 7.79 -3.72 -9.49
CA ASN A 12 8.48 -4.54 -8.51
C ASN A 12 9.06 -5.84 -9.15
N LYS A 13 9.78 -6.62 -8.36
CA LYS A 13 10.42 -7.87 -8.83
C LYS A 13 9.40 -8.86 -9.38
N ARG A 14 8.25 -9.02 -8.71
CA ARG A 14 7.18 -9.94 -9.13
C ARG A 14 6.59 -9.54 -10.48
N ALA A 15 6.27 -8.25 -10.67
CA ALA A 15 5.76 -7.76 -11.95
C ALA A 15 6.74 -7.99 -13.10
N LYS A 16 8.05 -7.83 -12.87
CA LYS A 16 9.08 -8.13 -13.86
C LYS A 16 9.10 -9.61 -14.22
N GLN A 17 9.09 -10.50 -13.23
CA GLN A 17 9.09 -11.96 -13.44
C GLN A 17 7.85 -12.44 -14.21
N VAL A 18 6.65 -11.94 -13.84
CA VAL A 18 5.41 -12.25 -14.56
C VAL A 18 5.48 -11.78 -16.01
N ARG A 19 5.99 -10.57 -16.26
CA ARG A 19 6.19 -10.05 -17.61
C ARG A 19 7.16 -10.91 -18.42
N ASP A 20 8.25 -11.35 -17.83
CA ASP A 20 9.21 -12.24 -18.50
C ASP A 20 8.57 -13.57 -18.89
N ILE A 21 7.70 -14.13 -18.06
CA ILE A 21 6.92 -15.33 -18.38
C ILE A 21 5.97 -15.06 -19.55
N ILE A 22 5.21 -13.97 -19.49
CA ILE A 22 4.28 -13.59 -20.56
C ILE A 22 5.01 -13.42 -21.89
N ASN A 23 6.15 -12.73 -21.89
CA ASN A 23 6.94 -12.49 -23.11
C ASN A 23 7.52 -13.77 -23.72
N ARG A 24 7.88 -14.78 -22.90
CA ARG A 24 8.46 -16.03 -23.38
C ARG A 24 7.41 -17.02 -23.89
N SER A 25 6.28 -17.09 -23.20
CA SER A 25 5.30 -18.19 -23.42
C SER A 25 3.99 -17.72 -24.04
N ASN A 26 3.77 -16.40 -24.14
CA ASN A 26 2.52 -15.79 -24.62
C ASN A 26 1.25 -16.47 -24.08
N PRO A 27 1.10 -16.66 -22.77
CA PRO A 27 0.00 -17.40 -22.18
C PRO A 27 -1.29 -16.55 -22.14
N PHE A 28 -2.43 -17.21 -22.02
CA PHE A 28 -3.63 -16.54 -21.54
C PHE A 28 -3.43 -16.12 -20.08
N VAL A 29 -3.79 -14.87 -19.75
CA VAL A 29 -3.56 -14.31 -18.41
C VAL A 29 -4.89 -13.93 -17.77
N ILE A 30 -5.15 -14.50 -16.59
CA ILE A 30 -6.28 -14.14 -15.73
C ILE A 30 -5.70 -13.61 -14.43
N LEU A 31 -6.05 -12.37 -14.09
CA LEU A 31 -5.62 -11.71 -12.83
C LEU A 31 -6.79 -11.72 -11.85
N LEU A 32 -6.57 -12.28 -10.67
CA LEU A 32 -7.56 -12.35 -9.59
C LEU A 32 -7.10 -11.50 -8.40
N SER A 33 -7.99 -10.67 -7.87
CA SER A 33 -7.78 -9.90 -6.64
C SER A 33 -9.11 -9.42 -6.07
N GLY A 34 -9.26 -9.47 -4.75
CA GLY A 34 -10.37 -8.83 -4.05
C GLY A 34 -10.23 -7.31 -4.00
N THR A 35 -9.00 -6.78 -4.06
CA THR A 35 -8.67 -5.36 -3.98
C THR A 35 -7.60 -5.00 -5.02
N PRO A 36 -7.93 -4.83 -6.30
CA PRO A 36 -6.94 -4.70 -7.37
C PRO A 36 -6.06 -3.44 -7.27
N THR A 37 -6.53 -2.40 -6.59
CA THR A 37 -5.80 -1.13 -6.43
C THR A 37 -5.92 -0.60 -5.00
N PRO A 38 -5.36 -1.31 -3.98
CA PRO A 38 -5.59 -0.98 -2.57
C PRO A 38 -5.07 0.40 -2.16
N GLU A 39 -4.01 0.89 -2.77
CA GLU A 39 -3.42 2.19 -2.44
C GLU A 39 -3.79 3.28 -3.45
N SER A 40 -3.83 2.94 -4.73
CA SER A 40 -4.07 3.90 -5.81
C SER A 40 -4.39 3.20 -7.13
N TYR A 41 -5.23 3.83 -7.96
CA TYR A 41 -5.46 3.37 -9.34
C TYR A 41 -4.17 3.31 -10.18
N SER A 42 -3.13 4.07 -9.81
CA SER A 42 -1.82 4.01 -10.46
C SER A 42 -1.17 2.61 -10.44
N GLN A 43 -1.56 1.76 -9.49
CA GLN A 43 -1.09 0.38 -9.38
C GLN A 43 -1.53 -0.49 -10.56
N MET A 44 -2.61 -0.13 -11.24
CA MET A 44 -3.15 -0.92 -12.36
C MET A 44 -2.15 -1.03 -13.52
N TYR A 45 -1.36 0.01 -13.78
CA TYR A 45 -0.43 0.01 -14.91
C TYR A 45 0.51 -1.21 -14.90
N HIS A 46 1.26 -1.42 -13.81
CA HIS A 46 2.23 -2.52 -13.75
C HIS A 46 1.60 -3.90 -13.50
N GLN A 47 0.34 -3.96 -13.12
CA GLN A 47 -0.38 -5.23 -13.05
C GLN A 47 -0.65 -5.80 -14.44
N VAL A 48 -0.97 -4.94 -15.42
CA VAL A 48 -1.41 -5.37 -16.75
C VAL A 48 -0.42 -5.08 -17.85
N TYR A 49 0.61 -4.24 -17.61
CA TYR A 49 1.59 -3.89 -18.63
C TYR A 49 2.36 -5.11 -19.12
N GLY A 50 2.35 -5.30 -20.44
CA GLY A 50 2.93 -6.47 -21.10
C GLY A 50 1.95 -7.61 -21.36
N ILE A 51 0.74 -7.57 -20.79
CA ILE A 51 -0.33 -8.49 -21.17
C ILE A 51 -0.86 -8.06 -22.55
N PRO A 52 -0.98 -8.98 -23.54
CA PRO A 52 -1.54 -8.65 -24.83
C PRO A 52 -2.93 -8.00 -24.72
N ASN A 53 -3.20 -7.06 -25.62
CA ASN A 53 -4.49 -6.37 -25.75
C ASN A 53 -4.95 -5.53 -24.54
N ASN A 54 -4.10 -5.29 -23.55
CA ASN A 54 -4.48 -4.37 -22.47
C ASN A 54 -4.44 -2.89 -22.95
N PRO A 55 -5.29 -2.00 -22.42
CA PRO A 55 -5.42 -0.63 -22.92
C PRO A 55 -4.18 0.24 -22.70
N PHE A 56 -3.29 -0.15 -21.79
CA PHE A 56 -2.10 0.64 -21.42
C PHE A 56 -0.86 0.30 -22.23
N ASN A 57 -0.90 -0.72 -23.10
CA ASN A 57 0.21 -1.03 -24.02
C ASN A 57 0.51 0.10 -25.02
N LYS A 58 -0.46 1.02 -25.24
CA LYS A 58 -0.24 2.24 -26.03
C LYS A 58 0.80 3.19 -25.44
N PHE A 59 1.11 3.08 -24.16
CA PHE A 59 2.10 3.92 -23.49
C PHE A 59 3.47 3.26 -23.47
N LYS A 60 4.49 3.96 -23.92
CA LYS A 60 5.88 3.49 -23.96
C LYS A 60 6.40 3.07 -22.57
N ASN A 61 5.98 3.75 -21.51
CA ASN A 61 6.39 3.50 -20.13
C ASN A 61 5.41 4.13 -19.14
N PHE A 62 5.60 3.85 -17.83
CA PHE A 62 4.79 4.42 -16.76
C PHE A 62 4.75 5.96 -16.77
N TYR A 63 5.83 6.62 -17.13
CA TYR A 63 5.87 8.10 -17.12
C TYR A 63 5.02 8.69 -18.24
N ALA A 64 4.95 8.05 -19.41
CA ALA A 64 4.02 8.43 -20.47
C ALA A 64 2.56 8.21 -20.04
N PHE A 65 2.27 7.08 -19.41
CA PHE A 65 0.97 6.80 -18.81
C PHE A 65 0.60 7.81 -17.72
N SER A 66 1.54 8.17 -16.85
CA SER A 66 1.28 9.10 -15.73
C SER A 66 0.90 10.50 -16.17
N LYS A 67 1.40 10.97 -17.31
CA LYS A 67 1.01 12.28 -17.88
C LYS A 67 -0.47 12.38 -18.24
N VAL A 68 -1.09 11.25 -18.57
CA VAL A 68 -2.50 11.19 -18.99
C VAL A 68 -3.40 10.81 -17.82
N HIS A 69 -2.98 9.87 -17.00
CA HIS A 69 -3.84 9.19 -16.04
C HIS A 69 -3.53 9.47 -14.57
N ILE A 70 -2.51 10.27 -14.27
CA ILE A 70 -2.11 10.54 -12.87
C ILE A 70 -1.98 12.04 -12.65
N LYS A 71 -2.59 12.54 -11.58
CA LYS A 71 -2.35 13.89 -11.11
C LYS A 71 -1.08 13.91 -10.26
N VAL A 72 0.07 14.04 -10.93
CA VAL A 72 1.38 14.04 -10.27
C VAL A 72 1.51 15.27 -9.38
N LYS A 73 1.94 15.08 -8.13
CA LYS A 73 2.28 16.13 -7.19
C LYS A 73 3.74 16.02 -6.78
N GLN A 74 4.39 17.13 -6.57
CA GLN A 74 5.72 17.15 -5.97
C GLN A 74 5.62 17.24 -4.46
N LYS A 75 6.37 16.40 -3.75
CA LYS A 75 6.57 16.46 -2.31
C LYS A 75 8.04 16.77 -2.02
N PHE A 76 8.26 17.68 -1.09
CA PHE A 76 9.61 18.00 -0.60
C PHE A 76 9.91 17.13 0.61
N ILE A 77 10.86 16.22 0.48
CA ILE A 77 11.24 15.26 1.54
C ILE A 77 12.77 15.19 1.59
N ASN A 78 13.34 15.39 2.77
CA ASN A 78 14.80 15.35 2.97
C ASN A 78 15.57 16.22 1.98
N SER A 79 15.16 17.48 1.81
CA SER A 79 15.76 18.47 0.89
C SER A 79 15.73 18.09 -0.59
N ILE A 80 14.91 17.11 -1.00
CA ILE A 80 14.76 16.65 -2.38
C ILE A 80 13.29 16.71 -2.79
N TYR A 81 13.00 17.18 -4.01
CA TYR A 81 11.68 17.08 -4.61
C TYR A 81 11.44 15.70 -5.20
N ILE A 82 10.42 15.02 -4.70
CA ILE A 82 10.01 13.69 -5.15
C ILE A 82 8.62 13.77 -5.77
N ASN A 83 8.46 13.19 -6.95
CA ASN A 83 7.16 13.10 -7.59
C ASN A 83 6.30 12.02 -6.91
N ASP A 84 5.10 12.42 -6.50
CA ASP A 84 4.08 11.56 -5.92
C ASP A 84 3.09 11.14 -7.02
N TYR A 85 3.00 9.86 -7.29
CA TYR A 85 2.13 9.24 -8.29
C TYR A 85 0.90 8.55 -7.68
N THR A 86 0.57 8.81 -6.43
CA THR A 86 -0.55 8.17 -5.72
C THR A 86 -1.92 8.62 -6.21
N LYS A 87 -2.04 9.76 -6.88
CA LYS A 87 -3.33 10.29 -7.39
C LYS A 87 -3.65 9.81 -8.80
N GLY A 88 -3.86 8.49 -8.96
CA GLY A 88 -4.42 7.93 -10.19
C GLY A 88 -5.86 8.40 -10.44
N LEU A 89 -6.17 8.78 -11.68
CA LEU A 89 -7.49 9.25 -12.09
C LEU A 89 -8.44 8.06 -12.34
N LYS A 90 -9.74 8.32 -12.24
CA LYS A 90 -10.79 7.32 -12.53
C LYS A 90 -10.70 6.78 -13.96
N SER A 91 -10.22 7.56 -14.91
CA SER A 91 -10.00 7.14 -16.29
C SER A 91 -9.22 5.82 -16.44
N ILE A 92 -8.35 5.49 -15.47
CA ILE A 92 -7.64 4.19 -15.42
C ILE A 92 -8.65 3.04 -15.29
N ILE A 93 -9.61 3.19 -14.40
CA ILE A 93 -10.63 2.16 -14.15
C ILE A 93 -11.62 2.11 -15.30
N ASP A 94 -11.96 3.25 -15.88
CA ASP A 94 -12.90 3.34 -17.01
C ASP A 94 -12.31 2.66 -18.25
N GLU A 95 -11.01 2.87 -18.56
CA GLU A 95 -10.33 2.16 -19.67
C GLU A 95 -10.17 0.66 -19.41
N MET A 96 -10.03 0.25 -18.15
CA MET A 96 -9.97 -1.18 -17.78
C MET A 96 -11.33 -1.86 -17.74
N SER A 97 -12.41 -1.13 -17.76
CA SER A 97 -13.76 -1.67 -17.61
C SER A 97 -14.09 -2.84 -18.58
N PRO A 98 -13.73 -2.77 -19.89
CA PRO A 98 -14.01 -3.88 -20.83
C PRO A 98 -13.21 -5.16 -20.54
N PHE A 99 -12.14 -5.07 -19.77
CA PHE A 99 -11.21 -6.17 -19.45
C PHE A 99 -11.40 -6.71 -18.04
N LYS A 100 -12.38 -6.19 -17.29
CA LYS A 100 -12.57 -6.49 -15.89
C LYS A 100 -13.97 -6.98 -15.58
N ILE A 101 -14.06 -8.13 -14.94
CA ILE A 101 -15.31 -8.63 -14.36
C ILE A 101 -15.27 -8.32 -12.86
N ILE A 102 -16.29 -7.63 -12.36
CA ILE A 102 -16.47 -7.34 -10.95
C ILE A 102 -17.64 -8.17 -10.44
N TYR A 103 -17.40 -8.94 -9.40
CA TYR A 103 -18.41 -9.72 -8.73
C TYR A 103 -18.44 -9.41 -7.24
N SER A 104 -19.44 -8.69 -6.81
CA SER A 104 -19.55 -8.29 -5.40
C SER A 104 -20.29 -9.36 -4.59
N GLN A 105 -20.09 -9.37 -3.27
CA GLN A 105 -20.85 -10.24 -2.36
C GLN A 105 -22.36 -10.07 -2.51
N LYS A 106 -22.83 -8.84 -2.75
CA LYS A 106 -24.24 -8.54 -3.00
C LYS A 106 -24.76 -9.22 -4.27
N MET A 107 -23.96 -9.22 -5.36
CA MET A 107 -24.28 -9.91 -6.61
C MET A 107 -24.28 -11.44 -6.44
N ALA A 108 -23.46 -11.95 -5.53
CA ALA A 108 -23.41 -13.36 -5.16
C ALA A 108 -24.60 -13.79 -4.27
N GLY A 109 -25.51 -12.88 -3.95
CA GLY A 109 -26.70 -13.21 -3.13
C GLY A 109 -26.43 -13.25 -1.61
N PHE A 110 -25.26 -12.85 -1.15
CA PHE A 110 -24.99 -12.75 0.28
C PHE A 110 -25.85 -11.64 0.90
N LYS A 111 -26.67 -12.01 1.88
CA LYS A 111 -27.56 -11.11 2.62
C LYS A 111 -26.97 -10.66 3.96
N THR A 112 -25.84 -11.27 4.37
CA THR A 112 -25.19 -10.95 5.63
C THR A 112 -24.57 -9.57 5.57
N THR A 113 -24.93 -8.69 6.48
CA THR A 113 -24.29 -7.39 6.69
C THR A 113 -23.24 -7.53 7.79
N ILE A 114 -22.06 -6.97 7.54
CA ILE A 114 -21.03 -6.84 8.58
C ILE A 114 -21.37 -5.58 9.38
N GLU A 115 -21.64 -5.75 10.67
CA GLU A 115 -21.78 -4.63 11.59
C GLU A 115 -20.43 -4.36 12.25
N GLU A 116 -19.79 -3.24 11.90
CA GLU A 116 -18.57 -2.80 12.58
C GLU A 116 -18.92 -2.04 13.87
N LYS A 117 -18.46 -2.56 15.01
CA LYS A 117 -18.55 -1.88 16.30
C LYS A 117 -17.18 -1.34 16.68
N ILE A 118 -17.05 -0.01 16.72
CA ILE A 118 -15.85 0.64 17.19
C ILE A 118 -15.92 0.77 18.69
N LEU A 119 -15.01 0.09 19.39
CA LEU A 119 -14.87 0.18 20.84
C LEU A 119 -13.79 1.21 21.17
N TYR A 120 -14.14 2.21 21.94
CA TYR A 120 -13.22 3.21 22.45
C TYR A 120 -12.76 2.82 23.85
N VAL A 121 -11.46 2.83 24.07
CA VAL A 121 -10.84 2.58 25.38
C VAL A 121 -9.95 3.74 25.77
N ASN A 122 -9.93 4.09 27.03
CA ASN A 122 -9.03 5.09 27.58
C ASN A 122 -7.69 4.45 27.90
N LEU A 123 -6.61 4.99 27.32
CA LEU A 123 -5.26 4.59 27.66
C LEU A 123 -4.83 5.21 29.00
N SER A 124 -3.96 4.50 29.71
CA SER A 124 -3.36 5.02 30.95
C SER A 124 -2.52 6.29 30.67
N SER A 125 -2.37 7.15 31.66
CA SER A 125 -1.55 8.35 31.56
C SER A 125 -0.10 8.04 31.18
N VAL A 126 0.42 6.91 31.64
CA VAL A 126 1.76 6.42 31.31
C VAL A 126 1.86 6.08 29.83
N CYS A 127 0.93 5.29 29.28
CA CYS A 127 0.90 4.98 27.85
C CYS A 127 0.81 6.25 26.99
N LEU A 128 -0.05 7.20 27.37
CA LEU A 128 -0.20 8.46 26.65
C LEU A 128 1.09 9.29 26.67
N SER A 129 1.81 9.34 27.81
CA SER A 129 3.08 10.04 27.92
C SER A 129 4.17 9.40 27.05
N LEU A 130 4.27 8.07 27.02
CA LEU A 130 5.19 7.33 26.18
C LEU A 130 4.90 7.51 24.69
N ILE A 131 3.61 7.49 24.30
CA ILE A 131 3.21 7.77 22.92
C ILE A 131 3.56 9.18 22.50
N LYS A 132 3.34 10.18 23.36
CA LYS A 132 3.76 11.57 23.08
C LYS A 132 5.27 11.67 22.91
N LYS A 133 6.04 11.03 23.82
CA LYS A 133 7.51 11.02 23.77
C LYS A 133 8.02 10.38 22.48
N ILE A 134 7.56 9.17 22.12
CA ILE A 134 8.06 8.50 20.91
C ILE A 134 7.67 9.21 19.62
N LYS A 135 6.53 9.89 19.58
CA LYS A 135 6.14 10.73 18.44
C LYS A 135 7.04 11.95 18.27
N LYS A 136 7.48 12.54 19.36
CA LYS A 136 8.36 13.72 19.37
C LYS A 136 9.83 13.36 19.15
N ASP A 137 10.36 12.49 20.00
CA ASP A 137 11.80 12.27 20.15
C ASP A 137 12.30 11.09 19.28
N ARG A 138 11.39 10.26 18.79
CA ARG A 138 11.66 9.05 18.00
C ARG A 138 12.42 7.95 18.78
N VAL A 139 12.65 8.17 20.06
CA VAL A 139 13.35 7.24 20.94
C VAL A 139 12.78 7.31 22.37
N ILE A 140 12.73 6.18 23.04
CA ILE A 140 12.47 6.07 24.47
C ILE A 140 13.58 5.21 25.06
N GLU A 141 14.26 5.74 26.09
CA GLU A 141 15.30 5.04 26.83
C GLU A 141 14.87 4.86 28.27
N GLY A 142 15.17 3.71 28.85
CA GLY A 142 14.89 3.42 30.25
C GLY A 142 15.41 2.05 30.66
N LYS A 143 15.99 1.97 31.87
CA LYS A 143 16.50 0.72 32.48
C LYS A 143 17.48 -0.06 31.59
N GLY A 144 18.28 0.64 30.78
CA GLY A 144 19.24 0.01 29.87
C GLY A 144 18.64 -0.55 28.57
N GLU A 145 17.35 -0.31 28.33
CA GLU A 145 16.64 -0.73 27.11
C GLU A 145 16.24 0.48 26.27
N ILE A 146 16.17 0.28 24.96
CA ILE A 146 15.85 1.32 23.99
C ILE A 146 14.69 0.90 23.12
N VAL A 147 13.74 1.81 22.89
CA VAL A 147 12.69 1.71 21.87
C VAL A 147 12.99 2.76 20.81
N LEU A 148 13.32 2.31 19.60
CA LEU A 148 13.64 3.21 18.49
C LEU A 148 12.52 3.26 17.46
N ALA A 149 12.18 4.47 17.00
CA ALA A 149 11.16 4.75 15.98
C ALA A 149 11.68 5.73 14.91
N ASP A 150 12.88 5.49 14.40
CA ASP A 150 13.61 6.32 13.45
C ASP A 150 12.89 6.51 12.11
N THR A 151 12.09 5.52 11.68
CA THR A 151 11.30 5.59 10.45
C THR A 151 9.80 5.73 10.73
N GLY A 152 9.04 6.25 9.75
CA GLY A 152 7.57 6.35 9.86
C GLY A 152 6.91 5.01 10.14
N VAL A 153 7.38 3.94 9.51
CA VAL A 153 6.83 2.58 9.70
C VAL A 153 7.12 2.06 11.11
N LYS A 154 8.37 2.20 11.59
CA LYS A 154 8.71 1.84 12.97
C LYS A 154 7.90 2.65 13.97
N LEU A 155 7.73 3.97 13.74
CA LEU A 155 6.90 4.80 14.62
C LEU A 155 5.47 4.28 14.71
N MET A 156 4.82 4.01 13.58
CA MET A 156 3.45 3.47 13.58
C MET A 156 3.37 2.14 14.34
N SER A 157 4.33 1.23 14.08
CA SER A 157 4.41 -0.05 14.77
C SER A 157 4.59 0.10 16.28
N LYS A 158 5.52 0.97 16.74
CA LYS A 158 5.78 1.19 18.17
C LYS A 158 4.59 1.87 18.87
N VAL A 159 3.93 2.84 18.21
CA VAL A 159 2.70 3.46 18.74
C VAL A 159 1.59 2.40 18.88
N HIS A 160 1.40 1.54 17.88
CA HIS A 160 0.42 0.47 17.95
C HIS A 160 0.71 -0.51 19.11
N GLN A 161 1.98 -0.89 19.29
CA GLN A 161 2.42 -1.72 20.41
C GLN A 161 2.08 -1.06 21.77
N LEU A 162 2.43 0.22 21.96
CA LEU A 162 2.11 0.97 23.17
C LEU A 162 0.60 1.07 23.43
N CYS A 163 -0.21 1.26 22.39
CA CYS A 163 -1.66 1.24 22.50
C CYS A 163 -2.21 -0.13 22.95
N SER A 164 -1.50 -1.20 22.62
CA SER A 164 -1.86 -2.58 23.02
C SER A 164 -1.27 -2.98 24.39
N GLY A 165 -0.64 -2.03 25.10
CA GLY A 165 -0.07 -2.27 26.44
C GLY A 165 1.29 -2.96 26.43
N THR A 166 1.93 -3.14 25.27
CA THR A 166 3.23 -3.79 25.16
C THR A 166 4.17 -2.96 24.32
N VAL A 167 5.48 -3.14 24.47
CA VAL A 167 6.47 -2.60 23.53
C VAL A 167 7.68 -3.51 23.45
N LYS A 168 8.17 -3.75 22.23
CA LYS A 168 9.41 -4.50 21.99
C LYS A 168 10.59 -3.56 21.91
N PHE A 169 11.61 -3.85 22.69
CA PHE A 169 12.90 -3.14 22.70
C PHE A 169 13.78 -3.56 21.51
N GLU A 170 14.80 -2.78 21.24
CA GLU A 170 15.80 -3.12 20.21
C GLU A 170 16.63 -4.36 20.60
N SER A 171 16.77 -4.67 21.88
CA SER A 171 17.38 -5.92 22.40
C SER A 171 16.57 -7.18 22.07
N GLY A 172 15.32 -7.02 21.60
CA GLY A 172 14.39 -8.13 21.36
C GLY A 172 13.49 -8.49 22.53
N LYS A 173 13.79 -8.01 23.75
CA LYS A 173 12.91 -8.16 24.92
C LYS A 173 11.63 -7.32 24.75
N SER A 174 10.60 -7.64 25.53
CA SER A 174 9.34 -6.91 25.56
C SER A 174 9.00 -6.46 26.96
N MET A 175 8.36 -5.31 27.08
CA MET A 175 7.70 -4.85 28.27
C MET A 175 6.19 -4.96 28.08
N VAL A 176 5.49 -5.40 29.12
CA VAL A 176 4.02 -5.50 29.21
C VAL A 176 3.55 -4.52 30.26
#